data_0435581ceb5caafd8dc3f74767a8b517
#
_entry.id   0435581ceb5caafd8dc3f74767a8b517
#
_cell.length_a   1.000
_cell.length_b   1.000
_cell.length_c   1.000
_cell.angle_alpha   90.00
_cell.angle_beta   90.00
_cell.angle_gamma   90.00
#
_symmetry.space_group_name_H-M   'P 1'
#
loop_
_entity.id
_entity.type
_entity.pdbx_description
1 polymer ?
#
loop_
_entity_poly.entity_id
_entity_poly.type
_entity_poly.pdbx_seq_one_letter_code
_entity_poly.pdbx_strand_id
1 'polypeptide(L)'
;MGILKDFIMPEEDEEEVEVPSTDIEPITKNSANIVLFEPCNFDEAEEIGKHIKSKRACCINLHKMPLEYRQRIIDFLSGVIYGVDGAIRKVGEGVILCSPKNLTVAGEIDLHAKTE
;
A
#
# COMPACT_ATOMS: atom_id res chain seq x y z
N MET A 1 1.04 -14.03 -17.48
CA MET A 1 0.87 -13.95 -17.00
C MET A 1 0.81 -13.84 -16.51
N GLY A 2 0.85 -13.73 -16.42
CA GLY A 2 0.57 -13.70 -15.88
C GLY A 2 0.44 -13.74 -15.20
N ILE A 3 0.31 -13.91 -14.92
CA ILE A 3 -0.03 -13.91 -14.21
C ILE A 3 -0.61 -13.47 -13.75
N LEU A 4 -0.97 -13.04 -13.77
CA LEU A 4 -1.75 -12.71 -13.17
C LEU A 4 -2.75 -12.94 -13.53
N LYS A 5 -3.09 -13.52 -14.16
CA LYS A 5 -4.01 -13.85 -14.29
C LYS A 5 -4.25 -14.82 -14.12
N ASP A 6 -3.94 -15.57 -13.99
CA ASP A 6 -4.21 -16.36 -13.50
C ASP A 6 -4.40 -16.46 -12.58
N PHE A 7 -4.44 -16.25 -12.30
CA PHE A 7 -4.77 -16.19 -11.24
C PHE A 7 -5.56 -16.01 -10.96
N ILE A 8 -5.97 -15.86 -11.26
CA ILE A 8 -6.80 -15.60 -11.00
C ILE A 8 -7.63 -15.73 -10.93
N MET A 9 -8.14 -15.77 -11.24
CA MET A 9 -8.95 -15.75 -11.16
C MET A 9 -9.70 -15.97 -11.38
N PRO A 10 -10.06 -16.27 -11.44
CA PRO A 10 -10.91 -16.29 -11.73
C PRO A 10 -11.74 -16.10 -11.93
N GLU A 11 -12.05 -16.15 -12.04
CA GLU A 11 -12.76 -15.83 -12.10
C GLU A 11 -13.40 -15.34 -12.00
N GLU A 12 -13.58 -15.10 -11.86
CA GLU A 12 -14.15 -14.53 -11.61
C GLU A 12 -14.72 -13.98 -11.82
N ASP A 13 -15.02 -14.05 -12.02
CA ASP A 13 -15.59 -13.29 -12.14
C ASP A 13 -15.83 -12.35 -11.84
N GLU A 14 -15.76 -12.22 -11.75
CA GLU A 14 -15.98 -11.34 -11.36
C GLU A 14 -16.36 -10.38 -12.20
N GLU A 15 -17.20 -9.81 -11.98
CA GLU A 15 -17.42 -8.98 -12.75
C GLU A 15 -16.78 -7.88 -12.54
N GLU A 16 -16.09 -7.39 -13.33
CA GLU A 16 -15.44 -6.37 -13.05
C GLU A 16 -16.16 -5.19 -13.34
N VAL A 17 -16.06 -4.23 -12.56
CA VAL A 17 -16.63 -3.00 -12.77
C VAL A 17 -15.90 -2.33 -13.85
N GLU A 18 -16.64 -1.98 -14.87
CA GLU A 18 -15.94 -1.42 -15.93
C GLU A 18 -15.84 0.01 -15.67
N VAL A 19 -14.69 0.56 -15.51
CA VAL A 19 -14.53 1.97 -15.38
C VAL A 19 -14.29 2.54 -16.72
N PRO A 20 -14.81 3.70 -17.01
CA PRO A 20 -14.63 4.29 -18.30
C PRO A 20 -13.18 4.45 -18.58
N SER A 21 -12.80 3.93 -19.67
CA SER A 21 -11.47 4.05 -20.03
C SER A 21 -11.30 5.37 -20.60
N THR A 22 -10.49 6.13 -20.11
CA THR A 22 -10.27 7.42 -20.67
C THR A 22 -8.96 7.39 -21.34
N ASP A 23 -8.44 8.51 -21.65
CA ASP A 23 -7.17 8.58 -22.28
C ASP A 23 -6.07 8.69 -21.27
N ILE A 24 -6.28 8.15 -20.12
CA ILE A 24 -5.26 8.21 -19.10
C ILE A 24 -4.09 7.36 -19.48
N GLU A 25 -2.94 7.95 -19.50
CA GLU A 25 -1.76 7.21 -19.82
C GLU A 25 -1.37 6.32 -18.67
N PRO A 26 -0.71 5.22 -18.93
CA PRO A 26 -0.23 4.37 -17.84
C PRO A 26 0.72 5.17 -16.96
N ILE A 27 0.58 5.00 -15.67
CA ILE A 27 1.39 5.71 -14.72
C ILE A 27 2.36 4.74 -14.10
N THR A 28 3.63 5.05 -14.19
CA THR A 28 4.62 4.21 -13.55
C THR A 28 4.71 4.57 -12.07
N LYS A 29 5.30 3.68 -11.29
CA LYS A 29 5.45 3.95 -9.88
C LYS A 29 6.26 5.22 -9.64
N ASN A 30 7.23 5.48 -10.49
CA ASN A 30 8.09 6.64 -10.26
C ASN A 30 7.41 7.96 -10.53
N SER A 31 6.34 7.97 -11.30
CA SER A 31 5.64 9.20 -11.58
C SER A 31 4.33 9.32 -10.82
N ALA A 32 3.99 8.32 -10.02
CA ALA A 32 2.75 8.36 -9.28
C ALA A 32 2.92 9.13 -7.99
N ASN A 33 1.82 9.67 -7.46
CA ASN A 33 1.83 10.31 -6.15
C ASN A 33 1.56 9.30 -5.05
N ILE A 34 0.83 8.26 -5.36
CA ILE A 34 0.52 7.22 -4.39
C ILE A 34 0.83 5.89 -5.04
N VAL A 35 1.56 5.06 -4.34
CA VAL A 35 1.96 3.76 -4.85
C VAL A 35 1.39 2.69 -3.95
N LEU A 36 0.86 1.63 -4.55
CA LEU A 36 0.28 0.52 -3.81
C LEU A 36 1.27 -0.62 -3.77
N PHE A 37 1.42 -1.23 -2.61
CA PHE A 37 2.32 -2.35 -2.44
C PHE A 37 1.64 -3.48 -1.72
N GLU A 38 2.03 -4.68 -2.06
CA GLU A 38 1.52 -5.87 -1.36
C GLU A 38 2.71 -6.80 -1.17
N PRO A 39 3.60 -6.47 -0.24
CA PRO A 39 4.84 -7.23 -0.09
C PRO A 39 4.59 -8.62 0.46
N CYS A 40 5.41 -9.56 0.03
CA CYS A 40 5.34 -10.94 0.49
C CYS A 40 6.46 -11.24 1.47
N ASN A 41 7.50 -10.44 1.47
CA ASN A 41 8.61 -10.67 2.40
C ASN A 41 9.24 -9.35 2.75
N PHE A 42 10.15 -9.39 3.71
CA PHE A 42 10.74 -8.16 4.21
C PHE A 42 11.65 -7.48 3.20
N ASP A 43 12.18 -8.25 2.27
CA ASP A 43 13.10 -7.68 1.31
C ASP A 43 12.47 -6.57 0.48
N GLU A 44 11.16 -6.58 0.36
CA GLU A 44 10.50 -5.54 -0.43
C GLU A 44 10.37 -4.23 0.32
N ALA A 45 10.68 -4.21 1.60
CA ALA A 45 10.55 -2.99 2.38
C ALA A 45 11.49 -1.90 1.91
N GLU A 46 12.66 -2.29 1.42
CA GLU A 46 13.62 -1.30 1.01
C GLU A 46 13.12 -0.52 -0.20
N GLU A 47 12.47 -1.19 -1.13
CA GLU A 47 11.93 -0.49 -2.27
C GLU A 47 10.82 0.44 -1.85
N ILE A 48 9.97 0.01 -0.91
CA ILE A 48 8.92 0.86 -0.40
C ILE A 48 9.54 2.10 0.23
N GLY A 49 10.61 1.91 0.98
CA GLY A 49 11.28 3.03 1.62
C GLY A 49 11.81 4.02 0.62
N LYS A 50 12.29 3.55 -0.52
CA LYS A 50 12.81 4.45 -1.54
C LYS A 50 11.70 5.35 -2.09
N HIS A 51 10.50 4.80 -2.24
CA HIS A 51 9.39 5.61 -2.72
C HIS A 51 8.98 6.64 -1.68
N ILE A 52 9.02 6.27 -0.41
CA ILE A 52 8.70 7.22 0.64
C ILE A 52 9.71 8.35 0.65
N LYS A 53 10.98 8.02 0.48
CA LYS A 53 12.02 9.04 0.44
C LYS A 53 11.86 9.96 -0.75
N SER A 54 11.22 9.49 -1.80
CA SER A 54 10.96 10.31 -2.97
C SER A 54 9.68 11.09 -2.85
N LYS A 55 9.11 11.13 -1.64
CA LYS A 55 7.93 11.92 -1.32
C LYS A 55 6.67 11.39 -1.95
N ARG A 56 6.60 10.10 -2.14
CA ARG A 56 5.39 9.45 -2.61
C ARG A 56 4.70 8.80 -1.43
N ALA A 57 3.38 8.83 -1.43
CA ALA A 57 2.65 8.10 -0.40
C ALA A 57 2.60 6.64 -0.80
N CYS A 58 2.63 5.76 0.18
CA CYS A 58 2.62 4.33 -0.09
C CYS A 58 1.53 3.67 0.73
N CYS A 59 0.64 2.98 0.04
CA CYS A 59 -0.40 2.21 0.71
C CYS A 59 0.04 0.76 0.66
N ILE A 60 0.21 0.16 1.81
CA ILE A 60 0.83 -1.15 1.90
C ILE A 60 -0.12 -2.15 2.51
N ASN A 61 -0.44 -3.17 1.74
CA ASN A 61 -1.31 -4.24 2.20
C ASN A 61 -0.41 -5.38 2.66
N LEU A 62 -0.49 -5.70 3.95
CA LEU A 62 0.40 -6.69 4.53
C LEU A 62 -0.20 -8.08 4.61
N HIS A 63 -1.32 -8.31 3.95
CA HIS A 63 -2.00 -9.59 4.10
C HIS A 63 -1.21 -10.77 3.55
N LYS A 64 -0.33 -10.56 2.62
CA LYS A 64 0.50 -11.63 2.11
C LYS A 64 1.78 -11.82 2.90
N MET A 65 2.03 -10.93 3.84
CA MET A 65 3.20 -11.03 4.68
C MET A 65 2.88 -11.95 5.86
N PRO A 66 3.75 -12.90 6.20
CA PRO A 66 3.52 -13.70 7.38
C PRO A 66 3.40 -12.82 8.61
N LEU A 67 2.47 -13.17 9.49
CA LEU A 67 2.20 -12.34 10.64
C LEU A 67 3.43 -12.00 11.44
N GLU A 68 4.33 -12.95 11.57
CA GLU A 68 5.49 -12.71 12.41
C GLU A 68 6.43 -11.68 11.82
N TYR A 69 6.30 -11.34 10.54
CA TYR A 69 7.18 -10.35 9.94
C TYR A 69 6.49 -9.01 9.70
N ARG A 70 5.20 -8.93 9.98
CA ARG A 70 4.51 -7.67 9.70
C ARG A 70 5.00 -6.54 10.58
N GLN A 71 5.25 -6.85 11.87
CA GLN A 71 5.70 -5.81 12.76
C GLN A 71 7.09 -5.31 12.35
N ARG A 72 7.89 -6.22 11.82
CA ARG A 72 9.23 -5.85 11.43
C ARG A 72 9.21 -4.84 10.28
N ILE A 73 8.36 -5.06 9.30
CA ILE A 73 8.31 -4.15 8.17
C ILE A 73 7.69 -2.82 8.62
N ILE A 74 6.72 -2.86 9.52
CA ILE A 74 6.14 -1.65 10.05
C ILE A 74 7.20 -0.84 10.80
N ASP A 75 8.02 -1.51 11.59
CA ASP A 75 9.06 -0.82 12.33
C ASP A 75 10.07 -0.19 11.40
N PHE A 76 10.45 -0.91 10.35
CA PHE A 76 11.40 -0.36 9.39
C PHE A 76 10.82 0.86 8.70
N LEU A 77 9.57 0.76 8.25
CA LEU A 77 8.96 1.87 7.53
C LEU A 77 8.66 3.03 8.45
N SER A 78 8.41 2.75 9.73
CA SER A 78 8.23 3.83 10.69
C SER A 78 9.51 4.64 10.81
N GLY A 79 10.64 3.97 10.75
CA GLY A 79 11.91 4.69 10.79
C GLY A 79 12.12 5.56 9.56
N VAL A 80 11.76 5.04 8.39
CA VAL A 80 11.88 5.82 7.17
C VAL A 80 10.96 7.04 7.24
N ILE A 81 9.73 6.82 7.70
CA ILE A 81 8.75 7.89 7.82
C ILE A 81 9.24 8.95 8.79
N TYR A 82 9.84 8.52 9.89
CA TYR A 82 10.37 9.46 10.85
C TYR A 82 11.44 10.33 10.17
N GLY A 83 12.26 9.70 9.36
CA GLY A 83 13.34 10.42 8.69
C GLY A 83 12.87 11.44 7.67
N VAL A 84 11.67 11.29 7.14
CA VAL A 84 11.15 12.25 6.18
C VAL A 84 10.04 13.11 6.78
N ASP A 85 9.86 13.01 8.09
CA ASP A 85 8.83 13.79 8.79
C ASP A 85 7.45 13.52 8.28
N GLY A 86 7.19 12.28 7.91
CA GLY A 86 5.89 11.90 7.40
C GLY A 86 5.02 11.31 8.48
N ALA A 87 4.00 10.60 8.07
CA ALA A 87 3.06 9.97 8.98
C ALA A 87 2.72 8.57 8.48
N ILE A 88 2.49 7.67 9.41
CA ILE A 88 2.10 6.33 9.06
C ILE A 88 0.79 6.06 9.79
N ARG A 89 -0.20 5.57 9.08
CA ARG A 89 -1.52 5.37 9.64
C ARG A 89 -2.06 4.02 9.22
N LYS A 90 -2.81 3.41 10.12
CA LYS A 90 -3.44 2.15 9.83
C LYS A 90 -4.81 2.48 9.22
N VAL A 91 -5.02 2.06 8.00
CA VAL A 91 -6.26 2.40 7.30
C VAL A 91 -7.14 1.19 7.08
N GLY A 92 -6.73 0.04 7.58
CA GLY A 92 -7.52 -1.17 7.48
C GLY A 92 -6.79 -2.27 8.21
N GLU A 93 -7.45 -3.40 8.36
CA GLU A 93 -6.79 -4.51 9.00
C GLU A 93 -5.64 -4.97 8.11
N GLY A 94 -4.44 -4.87 8.62
CA GLY A 94 -3.28 -5.27 7.83
C GLY A 94 -2.93 -4.33 6.70
N VAL A 95 -3.49 -3.12 6.69
CA VAL A 95 -3.20 -2.15 5.65
C VAL A 95 -2.76 -0.85 6.28
N ILE A 96 -1.61 -0.35 5.86
CA ILE A 96 -1.10 0.90 6.40
C ILE A 96 -0.86 1.89 5.27
N LEU A 97 -0.93 3.14 5.61
CA LEU A 97 -0.67 4.21 4.67
C LEU A 97 0.48 5.05 5.19
N CYS A 98 1.52 5.14 4.39
CA CYS A 98 2.66 5.96 4.73
C CYS A 98 2.60 7.21 3.87
N SER A 99 2.52 8.36 4.49
CA SER A 99 2.43 9.59 3.73
C SER A 99 3.57 10.52 4.07
N PRO A 100 4.13 11.16 3.07
CA PRO A 100 5.23 12.08 3.30
C PRO A 100 4.74 13.40 3.89
N LYS A 101 5.69 14.23 4.27
CA LYS A 101 5.34 15.46 4.94
C LYS A 101 4.47 16.38 4.10
N ASN A 102 4.66 16.36 2.81
CA ASN A 102 3.93 17.26 1.94
C ASN A 102 2.53 16.75 1.55
N LEU A 103 2.10 15.67 2.17
CA LEU A 103 0.80 15.11 1.87
C LEU A 103 0.06 14.84 3.16
N THR A 104 -1.10 15.44 3.33
CA THR A 104 -1.86 15.27 4.56
C THR A 104 -3.02 14.33 4.32
N VAL A 105 -3.42 13.63 5.36
CA VAL A 105 -4.51 12.68 5.30
C VAL A 105 -5.50 13.03 6.39
N ALA A 106 -6.75 13.14 6.02
CA ALA A 106 -7.79 13.48 6.99
C ALA A 106 -8.72 12.30 7.18
N GLY A 107 -9.41 12.29 8.31
CA GLY A 107 -10.34 11.24 8.62
C GLY A 107 -9.69 10.13 9.40
N GLU A 108 -10.49 9.20 9.85
CA GLU A 108 -9.92 8.06 10.54
C GLU A 108 -10.89 6.90 10.46
N ILE A 109 -10.37 5.72 10.61
CA ILE A 109 -11.13 4.49 10.54
C ILE A 109 -11.05 3.83 11.90
N ASP A 110 -12.22 3.48 12.44
CA ASP A 110 -12.25 2.82 13.73
C ASP A 110 -12.04 1.33 13.55
N LEU A 111 -10.83 0.90 13.74
CA LEU A 111 -10.48 -0.48 13.54
C LEU A 111 -10.75 -1.35 14.75
N HIS A 112 -11.27 -0.74 15.82
CA HIS A 112 -11.60 -1.49 17.01
C HIS A 112 -13.10 -1.62 17.20
N ALA A 113 -13.88 -1.14 16.25
CA ALA A 113 -15.32 -1.25 16.38
C ALA A 113 -15.74 -2.68 16.23
N LYS A 114 -16.75 -3.06 17.02
CA LYS A 114 -17.26 -4.39 16.88
C LYS A 114 -18.34 -4.40 15.87
N THR A 115 -18.39 -5.47 15.14
CA THR A 115 -19.43 -5.55 14.15
C THR A 115 -20.49 -6.42 14.66
N GLU A 116 -21.19 -6.10 15.55
CA GLU A 116 -22.19 -6.99 16.00
C GLU A 116 -23.44 -6.68 15.60
#